data_7fd309f945310c5f91cdf88cfcdc8826
#
_entry.id   7fd309f945310c5f91cdf88cfcdc8826
#
_cell.length_a   1.000
_cell.length_b   1.000
_cell.length_c   1.000
_cell.angle_alpha   90.00
_cell.angle_beta   90.00
_cell.angle_gamma   90.00
#
_symmetry.space_group_name_H-M   'P 1'
#
loop_
_entity.id
_entity.type
_entity.pdbx_description
1 polymer ?
#
loop_
_entity_poly.entity_id
_entity_poly.type
_entity_poly.pdbx_seq_one_letter_code
_entity_poly.pdbx_strand_id
1 'polypeptide(L)'
;MESRGAEVRHYPWPVAVQKVLLAQPRGFCAGVEMAIKALAWMVRIFEPPVYCYHEIVHNRLVVERFEALGVVFVDDIDEVPAHASLMLSAHGSAPEVVAAARAKGRFVVNAVCPLVTKVHHEAKVRANKGYTVLYVGHAGHDEAVGTLAVAPESIHIVEHEEDLDSILASVKDPQKVALLAQTTLALHDWQGITDRARAEFPELWTATRNDLCFATTNRQEALSEIATRADAVVVIGSANSSNTVALAKVATTAGCPIVLRIDSPEELDLAALGDATIVGVTAGASAPEDLVEQVIEHLAPVDGVELVNVTDEDEYFPPPRELRELLPALVRALSGAVGVTVDGEARNSLPDDRSVDASTVLANLAP
;
A
#
# COMPACT_ATOMS: atom_id res chain seq x y z
N MET A 1 68.10 14.28 -5.34
CA MET A 1 67.02 14.84 -4.44
C MET A 1 65.68 14.50 -5.09
N GLU A 2 65.17 13.36 -4.73
CA GLU A 2 63.87 12.87 -5.23
C GLU A 2 62.76 13.43 -4.34
N SER A 3 61.83 14.14 -4.97
CA SER A 3 60.60 14.64 -4.31
C SER A 3 59.64 13.47 -4.10
N ARG A 4 59.50 13.02 -2.87
CA ARG A 4 58.43 12.10 -2.49
C ARG A 4 57.06 12.78 -2.66
N GLY A 5 56.30 12.33 -3.67
CA GLY A 5 54.91 12.68 -3.79
C GLY A 5 54.15 12.22 -2.55
N ALA A 6 53.44 13.11 -1.92
CA ALA A 6 52.52 12.78 -0.84
C ALA A 6 51.33 11.98 -1.43
N GLU A 7 51.28 10.68 -1.15
CA GLU A 7 50.05 9.89 -1.32
C GLU A 7 48.97 10.50 -0.44
N VAL A 8 47.99 11.11 -1.07
CA VAL A 8 46.72 11.45 -0.40
C VAL A 8 46.03 10.14 -0.07
N ARG A 9 46.10 9.71 1.19
CA ARG A 9 45.32 8.60 1.70
C ARG A 9 43.85 9.03 1.69
N HIS A 10 43.08 8.55 0.74
CA HIS A 10 41.62 8.54 0.83
C HIS A 10 41.26 7.67 2.03
N TYR A 11 40.88 8.30 3.13
CA TYR A 11 40.14 7.61 4.20
C TYR A 11 38.72 7.39 3.68
N PRO A 12 38.22 6.16 3.69
CA PRO A 12 36.85 5.86 3.25
C PRO A 12 35.84 6.18 4.36
N TRP A 13 35.69 7.45 4.67
CA TRP A 13 34.49 7.85 5.40
C TRP A 13 33.47 8.24 4.35
N PRO A 14 32.21 7.76 4.46
CA PRO A 14 31.15 8.24 3.58
C PRO A 14 31.07 9.76 3.68
N VAL A 15 30.90 10.43 2.54
CA VAL A 15 30.69 11.87 2.52
C VAL A 15 29.47 12.15 3.39
N ALA A 16 29.55 13.14 4.28
CA ALA A 16 28.42 13.50 5.13
C ALA A 16 27.26 13.98 4.25
N VAL A 17 26.07 13.42 4.46
CA VAL A 17 24.85 13.88 3.81
C VAL A 17 24.65 15.35 4.20
N GLN A 18 24.59 16.23 3.23
CA GLN A 18 24.41 17.65 3.50
C GLN A 18 22.92 17.93 3.71
N LYS A 19 22.06 17.42 2.84
CA LYS A 19 20.64 17.73 2.86
C LYS A 19 19.78 16.51 2.55
N VAL A 20 18.64 16.41 3.22
CA VAL A 20 17.58 15.47 2.88
C VAL A 20 16.45 16.22 2.18
N LEU A 21 16.01 15.72 1.02
CA LEU A 21 14.77 16.11 0.36
C LEU A 21 13.69 15.08 0.72
N LEU A 22 12.71 15.47 1.54
CA LEU A 22 11.67 14.59 2.04
C LEU A 22 10.41 14.75 1.22
N ALA A 23 10.01 13.68 0.52
CA ALA A 23 8.81 13.69 -0.32
C ALA A 23 7.53 13.81 0.52
N GLN A 24 6.56 14.57 0.02
CA GLN A 24 5.21 14.60 0.55
C GLN A 24 4.19 14.68 -0.59
N PRO A 25 3.14 13.79 -0.59
CA PRO A 25 2.85 12.78 0.44
C PRO A 25 3.79 11.58 0.41
N ARG A 26 3.87 10.86 1.53
CA ARG A 26 4.61 9.61 1.73
C ARG A 26 3.93 8.73 2.80
N GLY A 27 4.42 7.51 3.00
CA GLY A 27 3.96 6.63 4.07
C GLY A 27 2.50 6.21 3.90
N PHE A 28 1.82 5.88 4.98
CA PHE A 28 0.49 5.30 4.98
C PHE A 28 -0.53 6.08 4.13
N CYS A 29 -1.26 5.37 3.27
CA CYS A 29 -2.40 5.93 2.55
C CYS A 29 -3.71 5.70 3.34
N ALA A 30 -4.79 6.39 2.96
CA ALA A 30 -6.09 6.25 3.63
C ALA A 30 -6.62 4.81 3.71
N GLY A 31 -6.34 3.98 2.70
CA GLY A 31 -6.72 2.55 2.70
C GLY A 31 -5.95 1.74 3.74
N VAL A 32 -4.64 1.97 3.83
CA VAL A 32 -3.75 1.36 4.82
C VAL A 32 -4.08 1.84 6.23
N GLU A 33 -4.28 3.14 6.42
CA GLU A 33 -4.74 3.75 7.67
C GLU A 33 -5.99 3.04 8.22
N MET A 34 -7.00 2.90 7.36
CA MET A 34 -8.26 2.23 7.72
C MET A 34 -8.02 0.78 8.14
N ALA A 35 -7.22 0.02 7.37
CA ALA A 35 -6.99 -1.41 7.60
C ALA A 35 -6.20 -1.65 8.91
N ILE A 36 -5.14 -0.89 9.14
CA ILE A 36 -4.33 -0.97 10.37
C ILE A 36 -5.16 -0.62 11.60
N LYS A 37 -5.91 0.49 11.58
CA LYS A 37 -6.79 0.87 12.67
C LYS A 37 -7.87 -0.18 12.93
N ALA A 38 -8.40 -0.80 11.86
CA ALA A 38 -9.38 -1.87 12.00
C ALA A 38 -8.80 -3.11 12.69
N LEU A 39 -7.59 -3.55 12.31
CA LEU A 39 -6.93 -4.67 12.95
C LEU A 39 -6.54 -4.34 14.40
N ALA A 40 -6.12 -3.10 14.67
CA ALA A 40 -5.86 -2.61 16.01
C ALA A 40 -7.10 -2.67 16.91
N TRP A 41 -8.30 -2.40 16.38
CA TRP A 41 -9.54 -2.63 17.09
C TRP A 41 -9.80 -4.11 17.35
N MET A 42 -9.53 -4.97 16.37
CA MET A 42 -9.73 -6.42 16.53
C MET A 42 -8.89 -6.99 17.68
N VAL A 43 -7.61 -6.66 17.74
CA VAL A 43 -6.72 -7.18 18.82
C VAL A 43 -7.03 -6.60 20.20
N ARG A 44 -7.75 -5.46 20.28
CA ARG A 44 -8.21 -4.88 21.55
C ARG A 44 -9.53 -5.45 22.03
N ILE A 45 -10.36 -5.95 21.12
CA ILE A 45 -11.72 -6.42 21.44
C ILE A 45 -11.78 -7.92 21.65
N PHE A 46 -10.98 -8.68 20.88
CA PHE A 46 -11.00 -10.13 20.89
C PHE A 46 -9.74 -10.71 21.53
N GLU A 47 -9.94 -11.78 22.31
CA GLU A 47 -8.82 -12.56 22.83
C GLU A 47 -8.02 -13.19 21.68
N PRO A 48 -6.69 -13.21 21.78
CA PRO A 48 -5.85 -13.87 20.80
C PRO A 48 -6.10 -15.39 20.76
N PRO A 49 -5.89 -16.03 19.61
CA PRO A 49 -5.45 -15.44 18.36
C PRO A 49 -6.56 -14.75 17.58
N VAL A 50 -6.23 -13.59 16.97
CA VAL A 50 -7.02 -12.96 15.92
C VAL A 50 -6.40 -13.39 14.59
N TYR A 51 -7.19 -13.88 13.65
CA TYR A 51 -6.70 -14.31 12.34
C TYR A 51 -6.80 -13.19 11.33
N CYS A 52 -5.82 -13.12 10.42
CA CYS A 52 -5.86 -12.25 9.27
C CYS A 52 -5.54 -13.06 8.01
N TYR A 53 -6.43 -13.01 7.02
CA TYR A 53 -6.19 -13.64 5.74
C TYR A 53 -5.30 -12.75 4.90
N HIS A 54 -4.14 -13.25 4.54
CA HIS A 54 -2.97 -12.55 4.01
C HIS A 54 -2.46 -11.44 4.95
N GLU A 55 -1.29 -10.88 4.64
CA GLU A 55 -0.76 -9.71 5.33
C GLU A 55 -1.78 -8.58 5.30
N ILE A 56 -2.01 -7.90 6.42
CA ILE A 56 -2.98 -6.79 6.46
C ILE A 56 -2.61 -5.70 5.46
N VAL A 57 -1.32 -5.44 5.31
CA VAL A 57 -0.68 -4.59 4.30
C VAL A 57 0.71 -5.17 4.02
N HIS A 58 1.25 -4.98 2.81
CA HIS A 58 2.59 -5.46 2.45
C HIS A 58 3.68 -4.62 3.10
N ASN A 59 3.89 -4.89 4.38
CA ASN A 59 4.99 -4.33 5.17
C ASN A 59 5.36 -5.29 6.31
N ARG A 60 6.56 -5.88 6.22
CA ARG A 60 7.06 -6.86 7.17
C ARG A 60 7.03 -6.38 8.63
N LEU A 61 7.46 -5.15 8.88
CA LEU A 61 7.52 -4.62 10.24
C LEU A 61 6.13 -4.36 10.84
N VAL A 62 5.15 -4.01 10.01
CA VAL A 62 3.75 -3.89 10.44
C VAL A 62 3.19 -5.27 10.78
N VAL A 63 3.46 -6.28 9.96
CA VAL A 63 3.06 -7.67 10.19
C VAL A 63 3.64 -8.17 11.51
N GLU A 64 4.97 -8.05 11.71
CA GLU A 64 5.68 -8.46 12.93
C GLU A 64 5.10 -7.79 14.20
N ARG A 65 4.74 -6.49 14.13
CA ARG A 65 4.09 -5.80 15.25
C ARG A 65 2.75 -6.42 15.63
N PHE A 66 1.93 -6.81 14.65
CA PHE A 66 0.66 -7.47 14.93
C PHE A 66 0.82 -8.93 15.37
N GLU A 67 1.80 -9.66 14.85
CA GLU A 67 2.13 -11.01 15.32
C GLU A 67 2.50 -11.00 16.80
N ALA A 68 3.28 -10.01 17.24
CA ALA A 68 3.64 -9.83 18.66
C ALA A 68 2.40 -9.59 19.56
N LEU A 69 1.27 -9.15 19.00
CA LEU A 69 -0.01 -8.97 19.69
C LEU A 69 -0.95 -10.17 19.58
N GLY A 70 -0.47 -11.27 18.99
CA GLY A 70 -1.23 -12.51 18.85
C GLY A 70 -2.13 -12.57 17.61
N VAL A 71 -1.82 -11.78 16.57
CA VAL A 71 -2.41 -11.96 15.24
C VAL A 71 -1.71 -13.14 14.56
N VAL A 72 -2.49 -13.99 13.91
CA VAL A 72 -2.00 -15.09 13.08
C VAL A 72 -2.39 -14.79 11.62
N PHE A 73 -1.39 -14.53 10.80
CA PHE A 73 -1.59 -14.37 9.35
C PHE A 73 -1.61 -15.74 8.69
N VAL A 74 -2.56 -15.93 7.78
CA VAL A 74 -2.78 -17.20 7.05
C VAL A 74 -2.93 -16.93 5.57
N ASP A 75 -2.43 -17.84 4.73
CA ASP A 75 -2.57 -17.76 3.27
C ASP A 75 -3.76 -18.59 2.76
N ASP A 76 -4.28 -19.50 3.57
CA ASP A 76 -5.46 -20.29 3.27
C ASP A 76 -6.54 -20.09 4.34
N ILE A 77 -7.77 -19.79 3.89
CA ILE A 77 -8.91 -19.64 4.78
C ILE A 77 -9.23 -20.93 5.56
N ASP A 78 -8.79 -22.07 5.07
CA ASP A 78 -8.96 -23.35 5.74
C ASP A 78 -8.10 -23.54 7.00
N GLU A 79 -7.03 -22.77 7.12
CA GLU A 79 -6.19 -22.71 8.32
C GLU A 79 -6.88 -22.00 9.51
N VAL A 80 -7.90 -21.18 9.22
CA VAL A 80 -8.65 -20.46 10.26
C VAL A 80 -9.57 -21.41 11.00
N PRO A 81 -9.48 -21.53 12.34
CA PRO A 81 -10.41 -22.35 13.13
C PRO A 81 -11.86 -21.87 13.01
N ALA A 82 -12.80 -22.81 13.16
CA ALA A 82 -14.22 -22.44 13.23
C ALA A 82 -14.47 -21.47 14.40
N HIS A 83 -15.31 -20.47 14.16
CA HIS A 83 -15.69 -19.44 15.14
C HIS A 83 -14.56 -18.50 15.58
N ALA A 84 -13.44 -18.43 14.88
CA ALA A 84 -12.40 -17.46 15.12
C ALA A 84 -12.84 -16.03 14.74
N SER A 85 -12.19 -15.03 15.34
CA SER A 85 -12.25 -13.64 14.86
C SER A 85 -11.28 -13.49 13.70
N LEU A 86 -11.78 -13.03 12.56
CA LEU A 86 -11.08 -13.04 11.28
C LEU A 86 -11.15 -11.69 10.58
N MET A 87 -10.03 -11.26 10.02
CA MET A 87 -9.95 -10.11 9.15
C MET A 87 -9.53 -10.52 7.74
N LEU A 88 -10.12 -9.89 6.74
CA LEU A 88 -9.65 -9.92 5.35
C LEU A 88 -8.86 -8.64 5.08
N SER A 89 -7.72 -8.78 4.42
CA SER A 89 -6.73 -7.71 4.21
C SER A 89 -7.22 -6.55 3.33
N ALA A 90 -6.42 -5.50 3.25
CA ALA A 90 -6.70 -4.30 2.45
C ALA A 90 -6.70 -4.56 0.93
N HIS A 91 -6.03 -5.61 0.48
CA HIS A 91 -5.79 -5.90 -0.93
C HIS A 91 -7.02 -6.42 -1.68
N GLY A 92 -8.06 -6.84 -0.93
CA GLY A 92 -9.23 -7.48 -1.50
C GLY A 92 -9.04 -9.00 -1.64
N SER A 93 -10.14 -9.73 -1.59
CA SER A 93 -10.12 -11.19 -1.64
C SER A 93 -11.12 -11.69 -2.68
N ALA A 94 -10.87 -12.88 -3.21
CA ALA A 94 -11.77 -13.57 -4.09
C ALA A 94 -13.17 -13.73 -3.46
N PRO A 95 -14.27 -13.62 -4.24
CA PRO A 95 -15.63 -13.73 -3.70
C PRO A 95 -15.89 -15.01 -2.91
N GLU A 96 -15.32 -16.14 -3.35
CA GLU A 96 -15.42 -17.43 -2.67
C GLU A 96 -14.67 -17.43 -1.32
N VAL A 97 -13.53 -16.77 -1.21
CA VAL A 97 -12.80 -16.60 0.05
C VAL A 97 -13.62 -15.76 1.03
N VAL A 98 -14.23 -14.67 0.56
CA VAL A 98 -15.11 -13.83 1.39
C VAL A 98 -16.30 -14.65 1.90
N ALA A 99 -16.90 -15.49 1.04
CA ALA A 99 -18.03 -16.36 1.42
C ALA A 99 -17.59 -17.42 2.44
N ALA A 100 -16.44 -18.08 2.22
CA ALA A 100 -15.88 -19.08 3.12
C ALA A 100 -15.54 -18.48 4.50
N ALA A 101 -14.90 -17.29 4.49
CA ALA A 101 -14.58 -16.55 5.70
C ALA A 101 -15.84 -16.27 6.54
N ARG A 102 -16.91 -15.78 5.91
CA ARG A 102 -18.18 -15.49 6.58
C ARG A 102 -18.90 -16.73 7.11
N ALA A 103 -18.75 -17.86 6.41
CA ALA A 103 -19.32 -19.13 6.86
C ALA A 103 -18.56 -19.73 8.06
N LYS A 104 -17.26 -19.47 8.16
CA LYS A 104 -16.35 -20.09 9.14
C LYS A 104 -16.13 -19.22 10.38
N GLY A 105 -15.99 -17.90 10.20
CA GLY A 105 -15.67 -16.97 11.27
C GLY A 105 -16.86 -16.62 12.16
N ARG A 106 -16.60 -16.40 13.46
CA ARG A 106 -17.60 -15.85 14.40
C ARG A 106 -17.85 -14.36 14.15
N PHE A 107 -16.78 -13.63 13.89
CA PHE A 107 -16.82 -12.22 13.54
C PHE A 107 -15.78 -11.98 12.44
N VAL A 108 -16.23 -11.50 11.30
CA VAL A 108 -15.39 -11.30 10.12
C VAL A 108 -15.44 -9.84 9.73
N VAL A 109 -14.28 -9.21 9.70
CA VAL A 109 -14.10 -7.82 9.23
C VAL A 109 -13.47 -7.85 7.85
N ASN A 110 -14.09 -7.19 6.90
CA ASN A 110 -13.51 -7.01 5.57
C ASN A 110 -12.89 -5.61 5.46
N ALA A 111 -11.55 -5.56 5.53
CA ALA A 111 -10.79 -4.31 5.47
C ALA A 111 -10.36 -3.92 4.05
N VAL A 112 -10.99 -4.50 3.03
CA VAL A 112 -10.67 -4.16 1.63
C VAL A 112 -10.75 -2.65 1.40
N CYS A 113 -9.72 -2.10 0.76
CA CYS A 113 -9.68 -0.69 0.39
C CYS A 113 -10.88 -0.34 -0.52
N PRO A 114 -11.60 0.77 -0.28
CA PRO A 114 -12.69 1.21 -1.14
C PRO A 114 -12.30 1.37 -2.61
N LEU A 115 -11.05 1.72 -2.91
CA LEU A 115 -10.55 1.85 -4.28
C LEU A 115 -10.38 0.49 -4.95
N VAL A 116 -9.92 -0.53 -4.25
CA VAL A 116 -9.89 -1.92 -4.73
C VAL A 116 -11.33 -2.43 -4.95
N THR A 117 -12.24 -2.14 -4.01
CA THR A 117 -13.66 -2.47 -4.17
C THR A 117 -14.25 -1.87 -5.45
N LYS A 118 -13.86 -0.64 -5.81
CA LYS A 118 -14.26 0.00 -7.07
C LYS A 118 -13.77 -0.79 -8.27
N VAL A 119 -12.51 -1.22 -8.30
CA VAL A 119 -11.95 -2.03 -9.40
C VAL A 119 -12.70 -3.35 -9.54
N HIS A 120 -12.92 -4.09 -8.43
CA HIS A 120 -13.74 -5.31 -8.43
C HIS A 120 -15.16 -5.09 -8.99
N HIS A 121 -15.79 -3.96 -8.61
CA HIS A 121 -17.12 -3.61 -9.09
C HIS A 121 -17.13 -3.36 -10.61
N GLU A 122 -16.19 -2.56 -11.12
CA GLU A 122 -16.09 -2.28 -12.56
C GLU A 122 -15.76 -3.54 -13.35
N ALA A 123 -14.85 -4.39 -12.87
CA ALA A 123 -14.54 -5.67 -13.46
C ALA A 123 -15.80 -6.54 -13.63
N LYS A 124 -16.58 -6.68 -12.56
CA LYS A 124 -17.84 -7.41 -12.56
C LYS A 124 -18.88 -6.82 -13.51
N VAL A 125 -19.03 -5.49 -13.50
CA VAL A 125 -19.99 -4.79 -14.37
C VAL A 125 -19.61 -4.98 -15.84
N ARG A 126 -18.33 -4.87 -16.19
CA ARG A 126 -17.87 -5.05 -17.57
C ARG A 126 -18.05 -6.51 -18.02
N ALA A 127 -17.61 -7.48 -17.21
CA ALA A 127 -17.81 -8.89 -17.51
C ALA A 127 -19.30 -9.22 -17.76
N ASN A 128 -20.21 -8.74 -16.90
CA ASN A 128 -21.65 -8.96 -17.05
C ASN A 128 -22.24 -8.31 -18.32
N LYS A 129 -21.60 -7.27 -18.88
CA LYS A 129 -21.98 -6.65 -20.15
C LYS A 129 -21.33 -7.34 -21.36
N GLY A 130 -20.60 -8.42 -21.16
CA GLY A 130 -19.94 -9.22 -22.18
C GLY A 130 -18.63 -8.62 -22.70
N TYR A 131 -17.98 -7.77 -21.89
CA TYR A 131 -16.64 -7.27 -22.21
C TYR A 131 -15.57 -8.33 -21.91
N THR A 132 -14.54 -8.39 -22.73
CA THR A 132 -13.24 -8.92 -22.34
C THR A 132 -12.53 -7.85 -21.53
N VAL A 133 -12.10 -8.17 -20.32
CA VAL A 133 -11.45 -7.23 -19.40
C VAL A 133 -9.95 -7.51 -19.38
N LEU A 134 -9.17 -6.54 -19.80
CA LEU A 134 -7.72 -6.53 -19.65
C LEU A 134 -7.42 -5.92 -18.28
N TYR A 135 -6.80 -6.68 -17.40
CA TYR A 135 -6.41 -6.20 -16.08
C TYR A 135 -4.89 -6.06 -16.02
N VAL A 136 -4.41 -4.83 -16.00
CA VAL A 136 -2.98 -4.53 -15.89
C VAL A 136 -2.55 -4.67 -14.44
N GLY A 137 -1.63 -5.59 -14.17
CA GLY A 137 -1.21 -5.89 -12.80
C GLY A 137 -0.17 -6.99 -12.74
N HIS A 138 0.32 -7.28 -11.54
CA HIS A 138 1.32 -8.32 -11.32
C HIS A 138 0.63 -9.64 -10.99
N ALA A 139 0.94 -10.70 -11.76
CA ALA A 139 0.44 -12.04 -11.53
C ALA A 139 0.84 -12.51 -10.10
N GLY A 140 -0.11 -13.11 -9.39
CA GLY A 140 0.11 -13.58 -8.02
C GLY A 140 0.03 -12.51 -6.92
N HIS A 141 -0.05 -11.24 -7.25
CA HIS A 141 -0.34 -10.20 -6.26
C HIS A 141 -1.78 -10.33 -5.74
N ASP A 142 -2.02 -10.16 -4.42
CA ASP A 142 -3.32 -10.37 -3.78
C ASP A 142 -4.46 -9.59 -4.46
N GLU A 143 -4.22 -8.32 -4.82
CA GLU A 143 -5.20 -7.49 -5.53
C GLU A 143 -5.54 -8.07 -6.91
N ALA A 144 -4.54 -8.59 -7.63
CA ALA A 144 -4.75 -9.21 -8.93
C ALA A 144 -5.52 -10.52 -8.80
N VAL A 145 -5.13 -11.38 -7.86
CA VAL A 145 -5.83 -12.64 -7.56
C VAL A 145 -7.30 -12.38 -7.21
N GLY A 146 -7.55 -11.42 -6.32
CA GLY A 146 -8.91 -11.03 -5.93
C GLY A 146 -9.74 -10.50 -7.09
N THR A 147 -9.14 -9.65 -7.95
CA THR A 147 -9.83 -9.06 -9.12
C THR A 147 -10.12 -10.09 -10.20
N LEU A 148 -9.15 -10.95 -10.54
CA LEU A 148 -9.32 -12.03 -11.53
C LEU A 148 -10.45 -12.98 -11.12
N ALA A 149 -10.55 -13.31 -9.83
CA ALA A 149 -11.58 -14.21 -9.31
C ALA A 149 -13.00 -13.63 -9.39
N VAL A 150 -13.17 -12.32 -9.59
CA VAL A 150 -14.51 -11.71 -9.74
C VAL A 150 -15.25 -12.21 -10.99
N ALA A 151 -14.52 -12.45 -12.08
CA ALA A 151 -15.07 -12.98 -13.34
C ALA A 151 -13.95 -13.69 -14.16
N PRO A 152 -13.48 -14.85 -13.74
CA PRO A 152 -12.26 -15.48 -14.27
C PRO A 152 -12.33 -15.79 -15.77
N GLU A 153 -13.53 -16.02 -16.32
CA GLU A 153 -13.71 -16.30 -17.76
C GLU A 153 -13.64 -15.04 -18.65
N SER A 154 -13.63 -13.85 -18.04
CA SER A 154 -13.71 -12.59 -18.78
C SER A 154 -12.53 -11.65 -18.53
N ILE A 155 -11.73 -11.92 -17.47
CA ILE A 155 -10.64 -11.05 -17.05
C ILE A 155 -9.31 -11.73 -17.38
N HIS A 156 -8.45 -11.02 -18.11
CA HIS A 156 -7.12 -11.48 -18.50
C HIS A 156 -6.07 -10.54 -17.90
N ILE A 157 -5.07 -11.09 -17.23
CA ILE A 157 -3.97 -10.31 -16.69
C ILE A 157 -3.01 -9.88 -17.78
N VAL A 158 -2.52 -8.65 -17.68
CA VAL A 158 -1.50 -8.05 -18.53
C VAL A 158 -0.42 -7.48 -17.64
N GLU A 159 0.76 -8.09 -17.63
CA GLU A 159 1.91 -7.57 -16.87
C GLU A 159 2.80 -6.69 -17.73
N HIS A 160 2.92 -7.05 -19.02
CA HIS A 160 3.77 -6.38 -20.00
C HIS A 160 3.01 -6.14 -21.31
N GLU A 161 3.50 -5.20 -22.12
CA GLU A 161 2.86 -4.88 -23.40
C GLU A 161 2.77 -6.11 -24.34
N GLU A 162 3.76 -7.01 -24.27
CA GLU A 162 3.83 -8.23 -25.08
C GLU A 162 2.71 -9.24 -24.75
N ASP A 163 2.17 -9.21 -23.53
CA ASP A 163 1.08 -10.11 -23.13
C ASP A 163 -0.19 -9.87 -23.94
N LEU A 164 -0.38 -8.63 -24.44
CA LEU A 164 -1.50 -8.28 -25.29
C LEU A 164 -1.56 -9.16 -26.53
N ASP A 165 -0.42 -9.56 -27.12
CA ASP A 165 -0.37 -10.41 -28.32
C ASP A 165 -1.04 -11.78 -28.10
N SER A 166 -0.84 -12.35 -26.93
CA SER A 166 -1.45 -13.62 -26.54
C SER A 166 -2.96 -13.50 -26.29
N ILE A 167 -3.40 -12.35 -25.74
CA ILE A 167 -4.78 -12.10 -25.36
C ILE A 167 -5.62 -11.72 -26.59
N LEU A 168 -5.06 -11.04 -27.59
CA LEU A 168 -5.75 -10.61 -28.81
C LEU A 168 -6.52 -11.77 -29.48
N ALA A 169 -5.93 -12.96 -29.51
CA ALA A 169 -6.55 -14.15 -30.09
C ALA A 169 -7.78 -14.66 -29.29
N SER A 170 -7.89 -14.28 -28.01
CA SER A 170 -8.98 -14.68 -27.10
C SER A 170 -10.14 -13.67 -27.06
N VAL A 171 -9.94 -12.45 -27.58
CA VAL A 171 -10.95 -11.40 -27.61
C VAL A 171 -12.09 -11.77 -28.56
N LYS A 172 -13.28 -12.01 -28.00
CA LYS A 172 -14.47 -12.42 -28.78
C LYS A 172 -15.09 -11.27 -29.57
N ASP A 173 -15.09 -10.08 -28.99
CA ASP A 173 -15.68 -8.86 -29.57
C ASP A 173 -14.75 -7.67 -29.37
N PRO A 174 -14.01 -7.24 -30.39
CA PRO A 174 -13.08 -6.11 -30.29
C PRO A 174 -13.74 -4.75 -29.92
N GLN A 175 -15.07 -4.64 -30.05
CA GLN A 175 -15.83 -3.47 -29.64
C GLN A 175 -16.18 -3.49 -28.15
N LYS A 176 -15.95 -4.63 -27.47
CA LYS A 176 -16.25 -4.82 -26.06
C LYS A 176 -15.00 -5.24 -25.30
N VAL A 177 -14.01 -4.38 -25.30
CA VAL A 177 -12.80 -4.54 -24.50
C VAL A 177 -12.73 -3.45 -23.45
N ALA A 178 -12.43 -3.81 -22.22
CA ALA A 178 -12.24 -2.87 -21.11
C ALA A 178 -10.84 -3.03 -20.53
N LEU A 179 -10.23 -1.94 -20.12
CA LEU A 179 -8.93 -1.92 -19.44
C LEU A 179 -9.13 -1.42 -18.02
N LEU A 180 -8.67 -2.22 -17.06
CA LEU A 180 -8.60 -1.93 -15.64
C LEU A 180 -7.16 -2.09 -15.16
N ALA A 181 -6.83 -1.56 -14.00
CA ALA A 181 -5.48 -1.66 -13.44
C ALA A 181 -5.47 -1.99 -11.95
N GLN A 182 -4.40 -2.66 -11.53
CA GLN A 182 -3.98 -2.74 -10.15
C GLN A 182 -3.69 -1.33 -9.62
N THR A 183 -4.17 -1.02 -8.43
CA THR A 183 -4.16 0.35 -7.89
C THR A 183 -2.77 0.92 -7.61
N THR A 184 -1.73 0.07 -7.56
CA THR A 184 -0.36 0.39 -7.11
C THR A 184 0.71 0.36 -8.21
N LEU A 185 0.32 0.30 -9.48
CA LEU A 185 1.27 0.26 -10.61
C LEU A 185 2.06 1.56 -10.77
N ALA A 186 3.22 1.46 -11.41
CA ALA A 186 3.91 2.64 -11.91
C ALA A 186 3.11 3.28 -13.06
N LEU A 187 2.95 4.60 -13.01
CA LEU A 187 2.17 5.35 -14.01
C LEU A 187 2.70 5.14 -15.43
N HIS A 188 4.01 5.05 -15.60
CA HIS A 188 4.64 4.80 -16.90
C HIS A 188 4.23 3.43 -17.48
N ASP A 189 4.23 2.36 -16.67
CA ASP A 189 3.85 1.03 -17.12
C ASP A 189 2.37 0.98 -17.53
N TRP A 190 1.51 1.62 -16.75
CA TRP A 190 0.12 1.80 -17.09
C TRP A 190 -0.07 2.53 -18.43
N GLN A 191 0.67 3.61 -18.67
CA GLN A 191 0.56 4.41 -19.90
C GLN A 191 0.97 3.60 -21.13
N GLY A 192 2.12 2.91 -21.11
CA GLY A 192 2.59 2.11 -22.23
C GLY A 192 1.58 1.05 -22.66
N ILE A 193 1.09 0.25 -21.70
CA ILE A 193 0.06 -0.78 -21.97
C ILE A 193 -1.24 -0.16 -22.47
N THR A 194 -1.66 0.99 -21.88
CA THR A 194 -2.89 1.68 -22.27
C THR A 194 -2.82 2.19 -23.71
N ASP A 195 -1.70 2.79 -24.10
CA ASP A 195 -1.50 3.35 -25.45
C ASP A 195 -1.50 2.23 -26.50
N ARG A 196 -0.85 1.10 -26.20
CA ARG A 196 -0.89 -0.06 -27.06
C ARG A 196 -2.29 -0.66 -27.15
N ALA A 197 -2.99 -0.85 -26.02
CA ALA A 197 -4.34 -1.38 -26.02
C ALA A 197 -5.32 -0.47 -26.81
N ARG A 198 -5.15 0.85 -26.75
CA ARG A 198 -5.96 1.79 -27.55
C ARG A 198 -5.68 1.71 -29.05
N ALA A 199 -4.44 1.42 -29.42
CA ALA A 199 -4.09 1.22 -30.82
C ALA A 199 -4.76 -0.05 -31.41
N GLU A 200 -4.89 -1.10 -30.62
CA GLU A 200 -5.53 -2.37 -31.00
C GLU A 200 -7.07 -2.31 -30.91
N PHE A 201 -7.61 -1.58 -29.92
CA PHE A 201 -9.04 -1.50 -29.64
C PHE A 201 -9.53 -0.04 -29.65
N PRO A 202 -9.99 0.49 -30.80
CA PRO A 202 -10.43 1.89 -30.90
C PRO A 202 -11.60 2.26 -29.96
N GLU A 203 -12.46 1.28 -29.60
CA GLU A 203 -13.59 1.43 -28.68
C GLU A 203 -13.23 0.97 -27.25
N LEU A 204 -11.92 0.93 -26.90
CA LEU A 204 -11.45 0.50 -25.59
C LEU A 204 -12.12 1.32 -24.50
N TRP A 205 -12.82 0.64 -23.62
CA TRP A 205 -13.35 1.28 -22.43
C TRP A 205 -12.28 1.38 -21.34
N THR A 206 -12.11 2.55 -20.79
CA THR A 206 -11.27 2.78 -19.60
C THR A 206 -12.08 3.57 -18.57
N ALA A 207 -11.74 3.45 -17.29
CA ALA A 207 -12.32 4.31 -16.27
C ALA A 207 -12.04 5.79 -16.59
N THR A 208 -12.95 6.68 -16.20
CA THR A 208 -12.85 8.14 -16.47
C THR A 208 -11.60 8.76 -15.85
N ARG A 209 -11.17 8.23 -14.71
CA ARG A 209 -9.82 8.39 -14.14
C ARG A 209 -9.15 7.04 -14.24
N ASN A 210 -7.81 7.01 -14.43
CA ASN A 210 -7.07 5.76 -14.34
C ASN A 210 -7.46 5.04 -13.03
N ASP A 211 -7.35 3.70 -12.99
CA ASP A 211 -7.67 2.93 -11.78
C ASP A 211 -6.56 3.00 -10.73
N LEU A 212 -5.43 3.64 -11.06
CA LEU A 212 -4.38 3.93 -10.09
C LEU A 212 -4.97 4.77 -8.97
N CYS A 213 -4.67 4.40 -7.73
CA CYS A 213 -5.18 5.19 -6.61
C CYS A 213 -4.43 6.53 -6.51
N PHE A 214 -5.13 7.56 -6.00
CA PHE A 214 -4.53 8.88 -5.79
C PHE A 214 -3.25 8.79 -4.93
N ALA A 215 -3.23 7.93 -3.92
CA ALA A 215 -2.06 7.73 -3.08
C ALA A 215 -0.85 7.23 -3.87
N THR A 216 -1.07 6.35 -4.87
CA THR A 216 -0.02 5.88 -5.77
C THR A 216 0.49 7.01 -6.66
N THR A 217 -0.40 7.73 -7.33
CA THR A 217 -0.01 8.81 -8.25
C THR A 217 0.66 9.97 -7.54
N ASN A 218 0.14 10.39 -6.40
CA ASN A 218 0.70 11.50 -5.62
C ASN A 218 2.11 11.19 -5.10
N ARG A 219 2.34 9.97 -4.58
CA ARG A 219 3.68 9.56 -4.11
C ARG A 219 4.69 9.46 -5.26
N GLN A 220 4.25 8.99 -6.42
CA GLN A 220 5.11 8.95 -7.62
C GLN A 220 5.45 10.36 -8.11
N GLU A 221 4.50 11.30 -8.09
CA GLU A 221 4.73 12.70 -8.43
C GLU A 221 5.71 13.35 -7.46
N ALA A 222 5.50 13.20 -6.14
CA ALA A 222 6.40 13.73 -5.12
C ALA A 222 7.82 13.18 -5.25
N LEU A 223 7.94 11.88 -5.54
CA LEU A 223 9.23 11.25 -5.75
C LEU A 223 9.91 11.73 -7.04
N SER A 224 9.17 11.90 -8.12
CA SER A 224 9.73 12.40 -9.39
C SER A 224 10.33 13.79 -9.21
N GLU A 225 9.69 14.65 -8.40
CA GLU A 225 10.18 16.00 -8.11
C GLU A 225 11.52 15.96 -7.36
N ILE A 226 11.66 15.10 -6.34
CA ILE A 226 12.90 15.02 -5.58
C ILE A 226 14.00 14.23 -6.30
N ALA A 227 13.66 13.20 -7.09
CA ALA A 227 14.61 12.31 -7.74
C ALA A 227 15.52 13.03 -8.75
N THR A 228 14.99 14.09 -9.39
CA THR A 228 15.76 14.92 -10.34
C THR A 228 16.73 15.89 -9.65
N ARG A 229 16.58 16.08 -8.33
CA ARG A 229 17.36 17.03 -7.51
C ARG A 229 18.32 16.33 -6.57
N ALA A 230 18.14 15.03 -6.34
CA ALA A 230 18.90 14.23 -5.39
C ALA A 230 20.04 13.47 -6.09
N ASP A 231 21.16 13.30 -5.38
CA ASP A 231 22.27 12.43 -5.80
C ASP A 231 21.97 10.96 -5.52
N ALA A 232 21.16 10.69 -4.50
CA ALA A 232 20.66 9.37 -4.14
C ALA A 232 19.22 9.47 -3.64
N VAL A 233 18.45 8.38 -3.78
CA VAL A 233 17.12 8.24 -3.22
C VAL A 233 17.01 6.98 -2.35
N VAL A 234 16.45 7.14 -1.15
CA VAL A 234 16.07 6.04 -0.26
C VAL A 234 14.55 5.89 -0.28
N VAL A 235 14.10 4.71 -0.70
CA VAL A 235 12.68 4.31 -0.71
C VAL A 235 12.43 3.32 0.42
N ILE A 236 11.65 3.70 1.40
CA ILE A 236 11.36 2.89 2.59
C ILE A 236 10.12 2.04 2.35
N GLY A 237 10.23 0.73 2.53
CA GLY A 237 9.13 -0.23 2.45
C GLY A 237 9.53 -1.56 1.84
N SER A 238 8.69 -2.56 2.03
CA SER A 238 8.98 -3.96 1.77
C SER A 238 9.04 -4.32 0.28
N ALA A 239 9.83 -5.34 -0.05
CA ALA A 239 10.03 -5.81 -1.42
C ALA A 239 8.76 -6.40 -2.06
N ASN A 240 7.84 -6.93 -1.25
CA ASN A 240 6.56 -7.45 -1.71
C ASN A 240 5.48 -6.36 -1.85
N SER A 241 5.79 -5.09 -1.50
CA SER A 241 4.90 -3.96 -1.72
C SER A 241 5.03 -3.44 -3.16
N SER A 242 4.02 -3.68 -3.98
CA SER A 242 3.95 -3.18 -5.37
C SER A 242 4.14 -1.66 -5.44
N ASN A 243 3.53 -0.88 -4.53
CA ASN A 243 3.74 0.58 -4.47
C ASN A 243 5.20 0.94 -4.18
N THR A 244 5.86 0.27 -3.23
CA THR A 244 7.28 0.54 -2.90
C THR A 244 8.19 0.23 -4.09
N VAL A 245 7.98 -0.90 -4.75
CA VAL A 245 8.73 -1.30 -5.96
C VAL A 245 8.52 -0.28 -7.09
N ALA A 246 7.27 0.16 -7.31
CA ALA A 246 6.95 1.18 -8.29
C ALA A 246 7.67 2.50 -8.01
N LEU A 247 7.75 2.93 -6.74
CA LEU A 247 8.50 4.13 -6.35
C LEU A 247 9.99 4.01 -6.67
N ALA A 248 10.63 2.89 -6.35
CA ALA A 248 12.04 2.68 -6.69
C ALA A 248 12.27 2.75 -8.22
N LYS A 249 11.35 2.18 -9.01
CA LYS A 249 11.37 2.25 -10.47
C LYS A 249 11.22 3.69 -10.98
N VAL A 250 10.31 4.46 -10.38
CA VAL A 250 10.09 5.88 -10.72
C VAL A 250 11.37 6.70 -10.48
N ALA A 251 12.04 6.54 -9.33
CA ALA A 251 13.28 7.24 -9.04
C ALA A 251 14.39 6.90 -10.06
N THR A 252 14.51 5.61 -10.41
CA THR A 252 15.48 5.15 -11.43
C THR A 252 15.16 5.74 -12.81
N THR A 253 13.89 5.73 -13.21
CA THR A 253 13.43 6.26 -14.51
C THR A 253 13.60 7.78 -14.58
N ALA A 254 13.47 8.50 -13.46
CA ALA A 254 13.74 9.92 -13.36
C ALA A 254 15.24 10.25 -13.48
N GLY A 255 16.12 9.24 -13.51
CA GLY A 255 17.54 9.40 -13.71
C GLY A 255 18.35 9.58 -12.43
N CYS A 256 17.79 9.30 -11.24
CA CYS A 256 18.56 9.34 -9.99
C CYS A 256 19.68 8.29 -10.04
N PRO A 257 20.95 8.68 -9.78
CA PRO A 257 22.11 7.79 -9.94
C PRO A 257 22.12 6.62 -8.97
N ILE A 258 21.63 6.82 -7.75
CA ILE A 258 21.62 5.82 -6.68
C ILE A 258 20.20 5.73 -6.11
N VAL A 259 19.61 4.53 -6.19
CA VAL A 259 18.28 4.25 -5.63
C VAL A 259 18.41 3.05 -4.71
N LEU A 260 18.15 3.26 -3.43
CA LEU A 260 18.14 2.22 -2.40
C LEU A 260 16.71 1.97 -1.93
N ARG A 261 16.25 0.72 -1.97
CA ARG A 261 15.04 0.29 -1.28
C ARG A 261 15.44 -0.46 -0.02
N ILE A 262 14.85 -0.08 1.10
CA ILE A 262 15.10 -0.66 2.41
C ILE A 262 13.80 -0.99 3.13
N ASP A 263 13.75 -2.07 3.86
CA ASP A 263 12.62 -2.43 4.72
C ASP A 263 12.70 -1.71 6.07
N SER A 264 13.93 -1.54 6.58
CA SER A 264 14.17 -0.93 7.89
C SER A 264 15.40 -0.01 7.87
N PRO A 265 15.53 0.89 8.86
CA PRO A 265 16.67 1.80 8.98
C PRO A 265 18.03 1.07 9.09
N GLU A 266 18.04 -0.15 9.69
CA GLU A 266 19.24 -0.97 9.87
C GLU A 266 19.79 -1.50 8.55
N GLU A 267 18.95 -1.57 7.51
CA GLU A 267 19.37 -1.97 6.15
C GLU A 267 20.05 -0.82 5.38
N LEU A 268 20.01 0.41 5.90
CA LEU A 268 20.62 1.55 5.24
C LEU A 268 22.15 1.49 5.37
N ASP A 269 22.81 1.04 4.32
CA ASP A 269 24.27 1.14 4.20
C ASP A 269 24.66 2.52 3.69
N LEU A 270 25.19 3.37 4.57
CA LEU A 270 25.67 4.71 4.20
C LEU A 270 26.79 4.67 3.16
N ALA A 271 27.57 3.57 3.09
CA ALA A 271 28.61 3.42 2.09
C ALA A 271 28.01 3.23 0.68
N ALA A 272 26.81 2.67 0.57
CA ALA A 272 26.10 2.53 -0.70
C ALA A 272 25.62 3.87 -1.28
N LEU A 273 25.55 4.94 -0.46
CA LEU A 273 25.25 6.29 -0.94
C LEU A 273 26.45 6.94 -1.67
N GLY A 274 27.66 6.37 -1.56
CA GLY A 274 28.87 6.90 -2.20
C GLY A 274 29.17 8.35 -1.80
N ASP A 275 29.29 9.21 -2.78
CA ASP A 275 29.58 10.65 -2.61
C ASP A 275 28.29 11.51 -2.61
N ALA A 276 27.12 10.92 -2.40
CA ALA A 276 25.85 11.64 -2.40
C ALA A 276 25.81 12.67 -1.26
N THR A 277 25.53 13.91 -1.61
CA THR A 277 25.38 15.03 -0.67
C THR A 277 23.94 15.40 -0.45
N ILE A 278 23.08 15.22 -1.45
CA ILE A 278 21.64 15.44 -1.39
C ILE A 278 20.94 14.11 -1.51
N VAL A 279 20.23 13.68 -0.47
CA VAL A 279 19.53 12.41 -0.42
C VAL A 279 18.02 12.65 -0.41
N GLY A 280 17.32 12.11 -1.40
CA GLY A 280 15.87 12.06 -1.43
C GLY A 280 15.36 10.93 -0.52
N VAL A 281 14.33 11.18 0.27
CA VAL A 281 13.71 10.16 1.11
C VAL A 281 12.21 10.11 0.83
N THR A 282 11.69 8.91 0.61
CA THR A 282 10.25 8.63 0.49
C THR A 282 9.90 7.30 1.14
N ALA A 283 8.61 7.07 1.32
CA ALA A 283 8.11 5.81 1.89
C ALA A 283 6.91 5.31 1.10
N GLY A 284 6.83 3.99 0.92
CA GLY A 284 5.69 3.32 0.30
C GLY A 284 4.40 3.50 1.10
N ALA A 285 3.26 3.32 0.43
CA ALA A 285 1.93 3.51 1.01
C ALA A 285 1.59 2.58 2.19
N SER A 286 2.44 1.59 2.47
CA SER A 286 2.33 0.64 3.59
C SER A 286 3.44 0.81 4.65
N ALA A 287 4.31 1.82 4.52
CA ALA A 287 5.40 2.06 5.46
C ALA A 287 5.00 3.11 6.51
N PRO A 288 5.21 2.83 7.81
CA PRO A 288 4.89 3.76 8.89
C PRO A 288 5.90 4.92 8.97
N GLU A 289 5.45 6.07 9.48
CA GLU A 289 6.25 7.30 9.52
C GLU A 289 7.46 7.20 10.46
N ASP A 290 7.37 6.42 11.54
CA ASP A 290 8.48 6.21 12.48
C ASP A 290 9.74 5.63 11.82
N LEU A 291 9.59 4.84 10.74
CA LEU A 291 10.74 4.37 9.95
C LEU A 291 11.38 5.50 9.14
N VAL A 292 10.58 6.44 8.65
CA VAL A 292 11.09 7.62 7.93
C VAL A 292 11.91 8.49 8.87
N GLU A 293 11.38 8.75 10.07
CA GLU A 293 12.08 9.52 11.10
C GLU A 293 13.42 8.88 11.47
N GLN A 294 13.46 7.58 11.70
CA GLN A 294 14.67 6.83 12.01
C GLN A 294 15.70 6.84 10.86
N VAL A 295 15.25 6.75 9.60
CA VAL A 295 16.14 6.87 8.44
C VAL A 295 16.75 8.26 8.36
N ILE A 296 15.96 9.32 8.62
CA ILE A 296 16.48 10.70 8.65
C ILE A 296 17.51 10.88 9.77
N GLU A 297 17.23 10.33 10.96
CA GLU A 297 18.18 10.33 12.07
C GLU A 297 19.51 9.62 11.70
N HIS A 298 19.41 8.48 11.00
CA HIS A 298 20.59 7.71 10.55
C HIS A 298 21.38 8.46 9.48
N LEU A 299 20.73 9.18 8.56
CA LEU A 299 21.37 10.01 7.55
C LEU A 299 22.05 11.25 8.17
N ALA A 300 21.57 11.74 9.30
CA ALA A 300 22.07 12.88 10.08
C ALA A 300 22.45 14.11 9.19
N PRO A 301 21.52 14.66 8.38
CA PRO A 301 21.84 15.70 7.39
C PRO A 301 22.32 16.99 8.06
N VAL A 302 23.46 17.53 7.59
CA VAL A 302 24.12 18.72 8.16
C VAL A 302 23.26 19.98 8.04
N ASP A 303 22.64 20.18 6.86
CA ASP A 303 21.79 21.34 6.54
C ASP A 303 20.29 21.04 6.74
N GLY A 304 19.98 19.92 7.43
CA GLY A 304 18.63 19.51 7.80
C GLY A 304 17.81 18.95 6.63
N VAL A 305 16.49 19.04 6.81
CA VAL A 305 15.49 18.42 5.93
C VAL A 305 14.66 19.49 5.22
N GLU A 306 14.56 19.37 3.90
CA GLU A 306 13.61 20.14 3.09
C GLU A 306 12.39 19.28 2.75
N LEU A 307 11.22 19.71 3.21
CA LEU A 307 9.97 19.08 2.84
C LEU A 307 9.56 19.53 1.44
N VAL A 308 9.41 18.58 0.52
CA VAL A 308 8.95 18.82 -0.85
C VAL A 308 7.52 18.32 -0.99
N ASN A 309 6.57 19.24 -0.83
CA ASN A 309 5.14 18.96 -0.91
C ASN A 309 4.61 19.23 -2.32
N VAL A 310 4.01 18.24 -2.98
CA VAL A 310 3.40 18.39 -4.30
C VAL A 310 1.88 18.48 -4.23
N THR A 311 1.27 17.85 -3.22
CA THR A 311 -0.18 17.88 -3.00
C THR A 311 -0.51 17.53 -1.57
N ASP A 312 -1.63 18.03 -1.06
CA ASP A 312 -2.16 17.63 0.24
C ASP A 312 -3.14 16.47 0.06
N GLU A 313 -2.97 15.43 0.86
CA GLU A 313 -3.91 14.29 0.93
C GLU A 313 -4.82 14.48 2.15
N ASP A 314 -6.12 14.64 1.94
CA ASP A 314 -7.15 14.74 2.99
C ASP A 314 -8.20 13.62 2.84
N GLU A 315 -7.83 12.53 2.17
CA GLU A 315 -8.71 11.39 2.03
C GLU A 315 -8.77 10.59 3.31
N TYR A 316 -10.00 10.27 3.70
CA TYR A 316 -10.30 9.45 4.86
C TYR A 316 -11.28 8.34 4.49
N PHE A 317 -10.95 7.12 4.88
CA PHE A 317 -11.88 6.00 4.81
C PHE A 317 -12.33 5.60 6.21
N PRO A 318 -13.65 5.60 6.45
CA PRO A 318 -14.18 5.20 7.76
C PRO A 318 -13.90 3.72 8.02
N PRO A 319 -13.85 3.31 9.29
CA PRO A 319 -13.66 1.90 9.64
C PRO A 319 -14.61 0.97 8.88
N PRO A 320 -14.23 -0.30 8.62
CA PRO A 320 -15.11 -1.28 8.01
C PRO A 320 -16.48 -1.35 8.66
N ARG A 321 -17.48 -1.69 7.87
CA ARG A 321 -18.89 -1.70 8.30
C ARG A 321 -19.11 -2.49 9.58
N GLU A 322 -18.50 -3.65 9.69
CA GLU A 322 -18.65 -4.56 10.82
C GLU A 322 -18.21 -3.91 12.13
N LEU A 323 -17.12 -3.16 12.11
CA LEU A 323 -16.66 -2.39 13.27
C LEU A 323 -17.54 -1.18 13.56
N ARG A 324 -18.02 -0.47 12.54
CA ARG A 324 -18.97 0.64 12.73
C ARG A 324 -20.29 0.21 13.35
N GLU A 325 -20.67 -1.04 13.18
CA GLU A 325 -21.85 -1.64 13.82
C GLU A 325 -21.54 -2.12 15.25
N LEU A 326 -20.38 -2.75 15.46
CA LEU A 326 -19.97 -3.34 16.74
C LEU A 326 -19.60 -2.30 17.80
N LEU A 327 -18.73 -1.33 17.45
CA LEU A 327 -18.16 -0.42 18.44
C LEU A 327 -19.20 0.44 19.19
N PRO A 328 -20.22 1.03 18.53
CA PRO A 328 -21.28 1.73 19.24
C PRO A 328 -22.15 0.80 20.12
N ALA A 329 -22.29 -0.47 19.71
CA ALA A 329 -23.03 -1.46 20.52
C ALA A 329 -22.26 -1.78 21.82
N LEU A 330 -20.94 -1.91 21.76
CA LEU A 330 -20.08 -2.09 22.94
C LEU A 330 -20.14 -0.88 23.87
N VAL A 331 -20.06 0.34 23.32
CA VAL A 331 -20.19 1.57 24.12
C VAL A 331 -21.53 1.62 24.86
N ARG A 332 -22.64 1.29 24.19
CA ARG A 332 -23.96 1.23 24.82
C ARG A 332 -24.04 0.18 25.92
N ALA A 333 -23.49 -1.01 25.68
CA ALA A 333 -23.48 -2.09 26.66
C ALA A 333 -22.68 -1.73 27.91
N LEU A 334 -21.48 -1.17 27.74
CA LEU A 334 -20.62 -0.72 28.84
C LEU A 334 -21.28 0.43 29.62
N SER A 335 -21.86 1.42 28.92
CA SER A 335 -22.54 2.55 29.57
C SER A 335 -23.73 2.06 30.41
N GLY A 336 -24.50 1.08 29.91
CA GLY A 336 -25.60 0.46 30.67
C GLY A 336 -25.14 -0.34 31.88
N ALA A 337 -24.01 -1.06 31.76
CA ALA A 337 -23.49 -1.91 32.84
C ALA A 337 -22.81 -1.11 33.97
N VAL A 338 -22.18 0.02 33.65
CA VAL A 338 -21.37 0.80 34.62
C VAL A 338 -22.11 2.06 35.11
N GLY A 339 -23.33 2.33 34.63
CA GLY A 339 -24.13 3.50 35.01
C GLY A 339 -23.56 4.84 34.55
N VAL A 340 -22.59 4.82 33.62
CA VAL A 340 -22.02 6.02 33.02
C VAL A 340 -22.94 6.53 31.92
N THR A 341 -23.46 7.74 32.06
CA THR A 341 -24.18 8.41 30.97
C THR A 341 -23.17 8.96 29.98
N VAL A 342 -23.06 8.32 28.82
CA VAL A 342 -22.39 8.91 27.65
C VAL A 342 -23.39 9.83 26.96
N ASP A 343 -23.00 11.06 26.68
CA ASP A 343 -23.84 12.07 26.02
C ASP A 343 -24.47 11.51 24.72
N GLY A 344 -25.70 11.94 24.41
CA GLY A 344 -26.55 11.30 23.41
C GLY A 344 -25.96 11.21 21.99
N GLU A 345 -25.06 12.14 21.62
CA GLU A 345 -24.35 12.09 20.34
C GLU A 345 -23.22 11.05 20.32
N ALA A 346 -22.47 10.90 21.42
CA ALA A 346 -21.44 9.88 21.57
C ALA A 346 -21.98 8.44 21.62
N ARG A 347 -23.28 8.25 21.87
CA ARG A 347 -23.91 6.92 21.91
C ARG A 347 -24.07 6.26 20.53
N ASN A 348 -24.12 7.06 19.46
CA ASN A 348 -24.47 6.59 18.11
C ASN A 348 -23.39 6.83 17.07
N SER A 349 -22.32 7.54 17.38
CA SER A 349 -21.17 7.76 16.49
C SER A 349 -19.93 7.10 17.07
N LEU A 350 -19.17 6.44 16.21
CA LEU A 350 -17.75 6.21 16.49
C LEU A 350 -17.10 7.58 16.66
N PRO A 351 -16.20 7.76 17.65
CA PRO A 351 -15.34 8.93 17.64
C PRO A 351 -14.69 9.05 16.26
N ASP A 352 -14.68 10.25 15.73
CA ASP A 352 -13.93 10.56 14.52
C ASP A 352 -12.45 10.26 14.80
N ASP A 353 -11.90 9.23 14.18
CA ASP A 353 -10.52 8.78 14.38
C ASP A 353 -9.53 9.44 13.42
N ARG A 354 -9.95 10.46 12.66
CA ARG A 354 -9.09 11.23 11.74
C ARG A 354 -7.92 11.92 12.43
N SER A 355 -8.10 12.30 13.68
CA SER A 355 -7.08 12.97 14.47
C SER A 355 -5.96 12.05 14.99
N VAL A 356 -6.12 10.74 14.81
CA VAL A 356 -5.13 9.72 15.23
C VAL A 356 -4.72 8.92 14.01
N ASP A 357 -3.47 9.07 13.57
CA ASP A 357 -2.92 8.29 12.45
C ASP A 357 -2.58 6.85 12.86
N ALA A 358 -2.45 5.97 11.87
CA ALA A 358 -2.17 4.56 12.12
C ALA A 358 -0.76 4.31 12.67
N SER A 359 0.22 5.18 12.40
CA SER A 359 1.56 5.08 12.99
C SER A 359 1.49 5.29 14.50
N THR A 360 0.76 6.32 14.94
CA THR A 360 0.47 6.55 16.37
C THR A 360 -0.29 5.39 17.00
N VAL A 361 -1.27 4.81 16.29
CA VAL A 361 -2.00 3.62 16.78
C VAL A 361 -1.06 2.45 16.97
N LEU A 362 -0.20 2.16 16.00
CA LEU A 362 0.79 1.06 16.07
C LEU A 362 1.80 1.27 17.20
N ALA A 363 2.30 2.50 17.39
CA ALA A 363 3.23 2.82 18.47
C ALA A 363 2.61 2.61 19.87
N ASN A 364 1.30 2.82 19.99
CA ASN A 364 0.54 2.64 21.23
C ASN A 364 -0.05 1.23 21.43
N LEU A 365 0.22 0.31 20.50
CA LEU A 365 -0.16 -1.10 20.59
C LEU A 365 0.94 -1.95 21.25
N ALA A 366 1.74 -1.38 22.13
CA ALA A 366 2.74 -2.17 22.86
C ALA A 366 2.08 -3.36 23.58
N PRO A 367 2.72 -4.55 23.61
CA PRO A 367 2.21 -5.73 24.29
C PRO A 367 2.12 -5.52 25.81
#